data_01d7e56dbaacc6289968fede1c667344
#
_entry.id   01d7e56dbaacc6289968fede1c667344
#
_cell.length_a   1.000
_cell.length_b   1.000
_cell.length_c   1.000
_cell.angle_alpha   90.00
_cell.angle_beta   90.00
_cell.angle_gamma   90.00
#
_symmetry.space_group_name_H-M   'P 1'
#
loop_
_entity.id
_entity.type
_entity.pdbx_description
1 polymer ?
#
loop_
_entity_poly.entity_id
_entity_poly.type
_entity_poly.pdbx_seq_one_letter_code
_entity_poly.pdbx_strand_id
1 'polypeptide(L)'
;MQDYVSGENLLEEEEDLIMFTTAEDPASFEEAVKSSNWNEAMQLEIKAITENETWELTTLPEGAKKIGVKWVYKTKLNEKGEVDKFKARLVAKGYSQQQGVDYNDVFAPVARWDTIRVVLALAAQRNWYVFQLDVKSAFLHGELKEDVFIDQPQGFVTKGEEHKVYKLKRALYGLKQAPRAWYSRIEGYFIKEGFEKCYCEHTLFIKTEGGGNILIVSLYVDDLIFTGNNEGMFARFKESMKKEFAMSDLGKMKYFLGVEVIQDQHGIFITQKKYAHEILERFGMLNSNSVNNPIVPGSKLSRDEGGTAVNTTTFRQMIGSLIFLTATRLDLMYSICLISRYMERPTEIHLQAAKRILRYLKGTTELGTAYKKGKEGTLIGFADSDYAGDIDDRRSTSGLIFMFGTGAVSWSSKKQSVVSLSSTEAEFIAAAFCACQGIWLRRILEKLECIQNKSTIIYYDNSSTIKVSKFQLCMGGVSTLM
;
A
#
# COMPACT_ATOMS: atom_id res chain seq x y z
N MET A 1 3.93 15.66 8.11
CA MET A 1 4.59 14.64 8.95
C MET A 1 3.61 13.65 9.59
N GLN A 2 2.35 13.56 9.13
CA GLN A 2 1.33 12.65 9.71
C GLN A 2 0.80 11.60 8.71
N ASP A 3 1.43 11.43 7.57
CA ASP A 3 1.03 10.44 6.55
C ASP A 3 2.02 9.27 6.42
N TYR A 4 2.85 9.05 7.44
CA TYR A 4 3.60 7.82 7.56
C TYR A 4 2.69 6.79 8.22
N VAL A 5 2.29 5.78 7.45
CA VAL A 5 1.68 4.57 7.98
C VAL A 5 2.68 4.00 8.98
N SER A 6 2.36 4.04 10.26
CA SER A 6 3.15 3.35 11.28
C SER A 6 3.08 1.85 11.01
N GLY A 7 4.10 1.09 11.40
CA GLY A 7 4.06 -0.38 11.26
C GLY A 7 2.86 -1.05 11.94
N GLU A 8 2.10 -0.32 12.75
CA GLU A 8 0.81 -0.74 13.30
C GLU A 8 -0.25 -0.99 12.22
N ASN A 9 -0.25 -0.21 11.13
CA ASN A 9 -1.19 -0.44 10.01
C ASN A 9 -0.84 -1.67 9.17
N LEU A 10 0.45 -2.08 9.12
CA LEU A 10 0.82 -3.36 8.47
C LEU A 10 0.27 -4.57 9.24
N LEU A 11 0.07 -4.45 10.55
CA LEU A 11 -0.55 -5.48 11.38
C LEU A 11 -2.08 -5.45 11.26
N GLU A 12 -2.68 -4.28 11.03
CA GLU A 12 -4.10 -4.14 10.67
C GLU A 12 -4.36 -4.68 9.27
N GLU A 13 -3.43 -4.49 8.30
CA GLU A 13 -3.52 -5.15 6.99
C GLU A 13 -3.32 -6.67 7.07
N GLU A 14 -2.56 -7.19 8.02
CA GLU A 14 -2.48 -8.63 8.29
C GLU A 14 -3.74 -9.15 9.02
N GLU A 15 -4.38 -8.37 9.88
CA GLU A 15 -5.71 -8.68 10.42
C GLU A 15 -6.78 -8.56 9.33
N ASP A 16 -6.67 -7.60 8.40
CA ASP A 16 -7.50 -7.51 7.21
C ASP A 16 -7.22 -8.67 6.22
N LEU A 17 -5.98 -9.19 6.15
CA LEU A 17 -5.68 -10.42 5.40
C LEU A 17 -6.35 -11.67 6.01
N ILE A 18 -6.55 -11.69 7.32
CA ILE A 18 -7.36 -12.72 8.01
C ILE A 18 -8.85 -12.58 7.65
N MET A 19 -9.32 -11.37 7.32
CA MET A 19 -10.68 -11.14 6.84
C MET A 19 -10.93 -11.64 5.40
N PHE A 20 -9.89 -12.03 4.66
CA PHE A 20 -9.99 -12.68 3.34
C PHE A 20 -9.88 -14.21 3.41
N THR A 21 -10.07 -14.82 4.58
CA THR A 21 -10.23 -16.27 4.65
C THR A 21 -11.53 -16.66 3.91
N THR A 22 -11.43 -17.63 3.03
CA THR A 22 -12.63 -18.24 2.44
C THR A 22 -13.33 -19.03 3.54
N ALA A 23 -14.64 -19.23 3.43
CA ALA A 23 -15.40 -20.04 4.41
C ALA A 23 -14.88 -21.50 4.56
N GLU A 24 -13.93 -21.90 3.72
CA GLU A 24 -13.31 -23.23 3.65
C GLU A 24 -11.94 -23.31 4.32
N ASP A 25 -11.32 -22.16 4.71
CA ASP A 25 -10.01 -22.18 5.39
C ASP A 25 -10.17 -22.61 6.86
N PRO A 26 -9.29 -23.51 7.40
CA PRO A 26 -9.39 -23.96 8.78
C PRO A 26 -9.28 -22.81 9.79
N ALA A 27 -10.19 -22.75 10.73
CA ALA A 27 -10.16 -21.74 11.79
C ALA A 27 -9.19 -22.12 12.95
N SER A 28 -8.79 -23.38 13.05
CA SER A 28 -7.91 -23.88 14.13
C SER A 28 -6.94 -24.94 13.65
N PHE A 29 -5.91 -25.20 14.47
CA PHE A 29 -4.95 -26.27 14.21
C PHE A 29 -5.64 -27.65 14.20
N GLU A 30 -6.57 -27.90 15.11
CA GLU A 30 -7.32 -29.15 15.24
C GLU A 30 -8.16 -29.47 14.00
N GLU A 31 -8.61 -28.44 13.32
CA GLU A 31 -9.31 -28.57 12.02
C GLU A 31 -8.31 -28.80 10.88
N ALA A 32 -7.25 -28.03 10.81
CA ALA A 32 -6.25 -28.13 9.75
C ALA A 32 -5.56 -29.51 9.71
N VAL A 33 -5.26 -30.09 10.87
CA VAL A 33 -4.56 -31.38 10.97
C VAL A 33 -5.35 -32.55 10.39
N LYS A 34 -6.66 -32.39 10.18
CA LYS A 34 -7.51 -33.41 9.55
C LYS A 34 -7.29 -33.52 8.03
N SER A 35 -6.67 -32.53 7.43
CA SER A 35 -6.38 -32.47 5.98
C SER A 35 -4.90 -32.67 5.72
N SER A 36 -4.58 -33.59 4.79
CA SER A 36 -3.21 -33.84 4.33
C SER A 36 -2.57 -32.61 3.71
N ASN A 37 -3.35 -31.82 2.97
CA ASN A 37 -2.87 -30.61 2.28
C ASN A 37 -2.40 -29.54 3.26
N TRP A 38 -3.15 -29.34 4.36
CA TRP A 38 -2.76 -28.39 5.40
C TRP A 38 -1.58 -28.90 6.22
N ASN A 39 -1.48 -30.21 6.49
CA ASN A 39 -0.30 -30.81 7.12
C ASN A 39 0.95 -30.56 6.29
N GLU A 40 0.89 -30.79 4.99
CA GLU A 40 2.00 -30.51 4.07
C GLU A 40 2.38 -29.02 4.07
N ALA A 41 1.38 -28.13 4.03
CA ALA A 41 1.62 -26.69 4.08
C ALA A 41 2.32 -26.26 5.37
N MET A 42 1.92 -26.81 6.54
CA MET A 42 2.59 -26.54 7.81
C MET A 42 4.03 -27.09 7.84
N GLN A 43 4.26 -28.30 7.33
CA GLN A 43 5.61 -28.88 7.23
C GLN A 43 6.53 -28.01 6.35
N LEU A 44 6.02 -27.50 5.22
CA LEU A 44 6.78 -26.59 4.34
C LEU A 44 7.15 -25.28 5.04
N GLU A 45 6.26 -24.74 5.88
CA GLU A 45 6.56 -23.53 6.66
C GLU A 45 7.63 -23.79 7.72
N ILE A 46 7.53 -24.87 8.52
CA ILE A 46 8.55 -25.25 9.50
C ILE A 46 9.90 -25.51 8.82
N LYS A 47 9.89 -26.18 7.66
CA LYS A 47 11.10 -26.41 6.86
C LYS A 47 11.74 -25.09 6.46
N ALA A 48 10.95 -24.12 5.94
CA ALA A 48 11.47 -22.81 5.56
C ALA A 48 12.06 -22.04 6.75
N ILE A 49 11.42 -22.09 7.93
CA ILE A 49 11.92 -21.48 9.17
C ILE A 49 13.25 -22.12 9.59
N THR A 50 13.37 -23.44 9.48
CA THR A 50 14.58 -24.19 9.86
C THR A 50 15.73 -23.95 8.87
N GLU A 51 15.45 -24.00 7.55
CA GLU A 51 16.46 -23.73 6.49
C GLU A 51 17.00 -22.30 6.56
N ASN A 52 16.20 -21.34 7.01
CA ASN A 52 16.64 -19.97 7.27
C ASN A 52 17.35 -19.81 8.62
N GLU A 53 17.57 -20.87 9.40
CA GLU A 53 18.18 -20.76 10.75
C GLU A 53 17.50 -19.72 11.66
N THR A 54 16.17 -19.61 11.55
CA THR A 54 15.40 -18.53 12.19
C THR A 54 15.42 -18.62 13.70
N TRP A 55 15.54 -19.83 14.25
CA TRP A 55 15.45 -20.09 15.70
C TRP A 55 16.43 -21.16 16.19
N GLU A 56 16.61 -21.20 17.52
CA GLU A 56 17.28 -22.29 18.23
C GLU A 56 16.49 -22.71 19.47
N LEU A 57 16.43 -24.00 19.74
CA LEU A 57 15.74 -24.54 20.91
C LEU A 57 16.58 -24.30 22.17
N THR A 58 16.01 -23.66 23.18
CA THR A 58 16.72 -23.29 24.41
C THR A 58 15.82 -23.34 25.63
N THR A 59 16.41 -23.32 26.83
CA THR A 59 15.67 -23.11 28.08
C THR A 59 15.38 -21.62 28.22
N LEU A 60 14.14 -21.27 28.62
CA LEU A 60 13.77 -19.87 28.84
C LEU A 60 14.62 -19.32 30.01
N PRO A 61 15.38 -18.24 29.79
CA PRO A 61 16.15 -17.60 30.90
C PRO A 61 15.23 -17.09 31.98
N GLU A 62 15.75 -17.06 33.23
CA GLU A 62 15.01 -16.55 34.38
C GLU A 62 14.62 -15.08 34.15
N GLY A 63 13.34 -14.77 34.41
CA GLY A 63 12.80 -13.42 34.17
C GLY A 63 12.46 -13.08 32.70
N ALA A 64 12.82 -13.93 31.73
CA ALA A 64 12.45 -13.70 30.34
C ALA A 64 10.99 -14.07 30.08
N LYS A 65 10.37 -13.32 29.13
CA LYS A 65 9.00 -13.55 28.69
C LYS A 65 9.00 -14.30 27.36
N LYS A 66 8.10 -15.24 27.19
CA LYS A 66 7.86 -15.90 25.91
C LYS A 66 6.61 -15.38 25.23
N ILE A 67 6.63 -15.36 23.93
CA ILE A 67 5.53 -14.92 23.06
C ILE A 67 4.85 -16.16 22.49
N GLY A 68 3.53 -16.25 22.56
CA GLY A 68 2.78 -17.33 21.95
C GLY A 68 2.83 -17.27 20.43
N VAL A 69 2.58 -18.40 19.78
CA VAL A 69 2.45 -18.49 18.32
C VAL A 69 1.08 -19.02 17.94
N LYS A 70 0.66 -18.79 16.70
CA LYS A 70 -0.56 -19.34 16.09
C LYS A 70 -0.31 -19.73 14.65
N TRP A 71 -1.06 -20.68 14.15
CA TRP A 71 -1.13 -20.98 12.73
C TRP A 71 -2.18 -20.11 12.04
N VAL A 72 -1.87 -19.63 10.84
CA VAL A 72 -2.80 -18.94 9.94
C VAL A 72 -2.81 -19.68 8.62
N TYR A 73 -4.00 -19.98 8.13
CA TYR A 73 -4.23 -20.77 6.92
C TYR A 73 -4.86 -19.92 5.83
N LYS A 74 -4.42 -20.11 4.59
CA LYS A 74 -4.99 -19.42 3.44
C LYS A 74 -4.93 -20.27 2.18
N THR A 75 -6.08 -20.51 1.56
CA THR A 75 -6.19 -21.10 0.23
C THR A 75 -5.89 -20.03 -0.83
N LYS A 76 -4.92 -20.29 -1.68
CA LYS A 76 -4.63 -19.47 -2.86
C LYS A 76 -5.39 -20.03 -4.05
N LEU A 77 -6.10 -19.16 -4.78
CA LEU A 77 -6.82 -19.51 -5.99
C LEU A 77 -6.04 -19.01 -7.22
N ASN A 78 -6.10 -19.75 -8.33
CA ASN A 78 -5.59 -19.34 -9.62
C ASN A 78 -6.52 -18.31 -10.30
N GLU A 79 -6.16 -17.84 -11.50
CA GLU A 79 -6.97 -16.90 -12.30
C GLU A 79 -8.36 -17.42 -12.65
N LYS A 80 -8.56 -18.76 -12.63
CA LYS A 80 -9.84 -19.43 -12.92
C LYS A 80 -10.71 -19.63 -11.67
N GLY A 81 -10.23 -19.27 -10.48
CA GLY A 81 -10.92 -19.53 -9.21
C GLY A 81 -10.73 -20.94 -8.66
N GLU A 82 -9.84 -21.76 -9.25
CA GLU A 82 -9.51 -23.09 -8.75
C GLU A 82 -8.41 -23.00 -7.70
N VAL A 83 -8.36 -23.95 -6.76
CA VAL A 83 -7.32 -23.99 -5.73
C VAL A 83 -5.96 -24.20 -6.37
N ASP A 84 -5.09 -23.20 -6.25
CA ASP A 84 -3.70 -23.24 -6.71
C ASP A 84 -2.78 -23.81 -5.63
N LYS A 85 -2.93 -23.33 -4.39
CA LYS A 85 -2.03 -23.70 -3.29
C LYS A 85 -2.65 -23.49 -1.92
N PHE A 86 -2.40 -24.41 -0.99
CA PHE A 86 -2.63 -24.24 0.45
C PHE A 86 -1.40 -23.58 1.09
N LYS A 87 -1.59 -22.51 1.84
CA LYS A 87 -0.52 -21.79 2.52
C LYS A 87 -0.80 -21.73 4.01
N ALA A 88 0.09 -22.30 4.82
CA ALA A 88 0.12 -22.15 6.26
C ALA A 88 1.25 -21.19 6.65
N ARG A 89 1.01 -20.33 7.64
CA ARG A 89 2.00 -19.44 8.22
C ARG A 89 2.02 -19.61 9.73
N LEU A 90 3.22 -19.73 10.29
CA LEU A 90 3.43 -19.65 11.72
C LEU A 90 3.60 -18.17 12.09
N VAL A 91 2.71 -17.65 12.93
CA VAL A 91 2.62 -16.22 13.27
C VAL A 91 2.80 -16.05 14.77
N ALA A 92 3.76 -15.19 15.18
CA ALA A 92 3.93 -14.80 16.57
C ALA A 92 2.78 -13.87 17.01
N LYS A 93 2.35 -14.00 18.29
CA LYS A 93 1.30 -13.15 18.87
C LYS A 93 1.89 -11.79 19.28
N GLY A 94 2.36 -10.99 18.30
CA GLY A 94 3.05 -9.72 18.52
C GLY A 94 2.24 -8.67 19.29
N TYR A 95 0.91 -8.78 19.32
CA TYR A 95 0.06 -7.93 20.17
C TYR A 95 0.37 -8.07 21.68
N SER A 96 1.04 -9.13 22.10
CA SER A 96 1.49 -9.31 23.48
C SER A 96 2.84 -8.63 23.78
N GLN A 97 3.53 -8.10 22.76
CA GLN A 97 4.81 -7.41 22.91
C GLN A 97 4.63 -6.00 23.47
N GLN A 98 5.63 -5.55 24.26
CA GLN A 98 5.68 -4.24 24.89
C GLN A 98 6.84 -3.43 24.33
N GLN A 99 6.55 -2.20 23.89
CA GLN A 99 7.59 -1.27 23.43
C GLN A 99 8.58 -0.92 24.56
N GLY A 100 9.85 -0.85 24.22
CA GLY A 100 10.93 -0.59 25.17
C GLY A 100 11.38 -1.83 25.98
N VAL A 101 10.66 -2.97 25.84
CA VAL A 101 11.00 -4.26 26.49
C VAL A 101 11.27 -5.32 25.42
N ASP A 102 10.27 -5.62 24.61
CA ASP A 102 10.34 -6.67 23.56
C ASP A 102 10.85 -6.13 22.22
N TYR A 103 10.72 -4.83 21.97
CA TYR A 103 11.21 -4.14 20.77
C TYR A 103 11.38 -2.65 21.04
N ASN A 104 12.30 -2.01 20.30
CA ASN A 104 12.55 -0.57 20.39
C ASN A 104 11.86 0.20 19.27
N ASP A 105 11.93 -0.28 18.03
CA ASP A 105 11.47 0.41 16.83
C ASP A 105 10.81 -0.58 15.87
N VAL A 106 9.67 -0.18 15.32
CA VAL A 106 8.85 -1.00 14.40
C VAL A 106 8.76 -0.41 13.01
N PHE A 107 9.13 0.87 12.84
CA PHE A 107 8.93 1.55 11.58
C PHE A 107 9.71 0.91 10.43
N ALA A 108 8.99 0.50 9.38
CA ALA A 108 9.51 0.10 8.10
C ALA A 108 8.88 0.95 7.00
N PRO A 109 9.65 1.47 6.04
CA PRO A 109 9.08 2.17 4.89
C PRO A 109 8.22 1.22 4.05
N VAL A 110 7.08 1.72 3.58
CA VAL A 110 6.20 1.04 2.61
C VAL A 110 6.05 1.93 1.39
N ALA A 111 6.15 1.36 0.19
CA ALA A 111 6.04 2.12 -1.05
C ALA A 111 4.66 2.78 -1.17
N ARG A 112 4.64 4.06 -1.50
CA ARG A 112 3.40 4.78 -1.78
C ARG A 112 2.90 4.45 -3.18
N TRP A 113 1.60 4.34 -3.35
CA TRP A 113 1.00 4.17 -4.68
C TRP A 113 1.36 5.29 -5.65
N ASP A 114 1.55 6.52 -5.15
CA ASP A 114 2.05 7.64 -5.96
C ASP A 114 3.40 7.34 -6.58
N THR A 115 4.35 6.77 -5.81
CA THR A 115 5.67 6.35 -6.30
C THR A 115 5.55 5.26 -7.36
N ILE A 116 4.74 4.24 -7.10
CA ILE A 116 4.49 3.15 -8.05
C ILE A 116 3.92 3.72 -9.35
N ARG A 117 2.92 4.61 -9.28
CA ARG A 117 2.32 5.25 -10.45
C ARG A 117 3.31 6.13 -11.22
N VAL A 118 4.21 6.86 -10.51
CA VAL A 118 5.29 7.63 -11.16
C VAL A 118 6.24 6.70 -11.93
N VAL A 119 6.65 5.58 -11.33
CA VAL A 119 7.52 4.57 -11.97
C VAL A 119 6.83 3.99 -13.22
N LEU A 120 5.54 3.64 -13.13
CA LEU A 120 4.76 3.13 -14.26
C LEU A 120 4.60 4.17 -15.38
N ALA A 121 4.30 5.42 -15.03
CA ALA A 121 4.17 6.50 -15.98
C ALA A 121 5.50 6.78 -16.71
N LEU A 122 6.62 6.78 -15.97
CA LEU A 122 7.95 6.95 -16.54
C LEU A 122 8.32 5.76 -17.45
N ALA A 123 8.05 4.53 -17.02
CA ALA A 123 8.29 3.33 -17.83
C ALA A 123 7.50 3.38 -19.14
N ALA A 124 6.20 3.75 -19.09
CA ALA A 124 5.38 3.91 -20.28
C ALA A 124 5.93 4.97 -21.25
N GLN A 125 6.33 6.15 -20.75
CA GLN A 125 6.91 7.21 -21.56
C GLN A 125 8.18 6.78 -22.29
N ARG A 126 9.08 6.09 -21.56
CA ARG A 126 10.38 5.62 -22.07
C ARG A 126 10.27 4.29 -22.83
N ASN A 127 9.07 3.74 -22.98
CA ASN A 127 8.80 2.43 -23.59
C ASN A 127 9.57 1.30 -22.91
N TRP A 128 9.68 1.34 -21.59
CA TRP A 128 10.27 0.29 -20.79
C TRP A 128 9.19 -0.67 -20.28
N TYR A 129 9.54 -1.93 -20.15
CA TYR A 129 8.70 -2.88 -19.44
C TYR A 129 8.99 -2.84 -17.95
N VAL A 130 7.96 -3.09 -17.17
CA VAL A 130 8.07 -3.25 -15.72
C VAL A 130 7.99 -4.75 -15.39
N PHE A 131 8.90 -5.20 -14.57
CA PHE A 131 9.02 -6.59 -14.15
C PHE A 131 8.78 -6.73 -12.66
N GLN A 132 8.47 -7.95 -12.20
CA GLN A 132 8.18 -8.24 -10.80
C GLN A 132 8.99 -9.42 -10.29
N LEU A 133 9.48 -9.29 -9.05
CA LEU A 133 10.07 -10.36 -8.25
C LEU A 133 9.33 -10.44 -6.92
N ASP A 134 9.22 -11.66 -6.38
CA ASP A 134 8.60 -11.94 -5.08
C ASP A 134 9.63 -12.65 -4.18
N VAL A 135 9.87 -12.13 -2.98
CA VAL A 135 10.77 -12.72 -1.99
C VAL A 135 9.99 -13.70 -1.13
N LYS A 136 10.38 -14.99 -1.21
CA LYS A 136 9.75 -16.00 -0.39
C LYS A 136 10.14 -15.83 1.07
N SER A 137 9.12 -15.79 1.95
CA SER A 137 9.31 -15.72 3.41
C SER A 137 10.24 -14.56 3.83
N ALA A 138 10.00 -13.36 3.28
CA ALA A 138 10.86 -12.19 3.42
C ALA A 138 11.27 -11.90 4.87
N PHE A 139 10.34 -11.95 5.83
CA PHE A 139 10.65 -11.67 7.24
C PHE A 139 11.68 -12.64 7.84
N LEU A 140 11.70 -13.91 7.39
CA LEU A 140 12.68 -14.89 7.88
C LEU A 140 14.14 -14.56 7.49
N HIS A 141 14.36 -13.57 6.62
CA HIS A 141 15.70 -13.07 6.30
C HIS A 141 16.14 -11.90 7.20
N GLY A 142 15.22 -11.28 7.94
CA GLY A 142 15.50 -10.14 8.82
C GLY A 142 16.17 -10.57 10.13
N GLU A 143 17.33 -10.02 10.46
CA GLU A 143 18.04 -10.30 11.71
C GLU A 143 17.41 -9.52 12.87
N LEU A 144 17.20 -10.21 14.01
CA LEU A 144 16.74 -9.59 15.23
C LEU A 144 17.91 -9.12 16.07
N LYS A 145 17.77 -7.95 16.68
CA LYS A 145 18.74 -7.40 17.64
C LYS A 145 18.33 -7.70 19.10
N GLU A 146 17.06 -7.98 19.30
CA GLU A 146 16.45 -8.23 20.60
C GLU A 146 16.41 -9.74 20.89
N ASP A 147 16.49 -10.09 22.18
CA ASP A 147 16.28 -11.47 22.64
C ASP A 147 14.78 -11.77 22.67
N VAL A 148 14.28 -12.49 21.68
CA VAL A 148 12.88 -12.87 21.55
C VAL A 148 12.73 -14.38 21.71
N PHE A 149 11.86 -14.80 22.62
CA PHE A 149 11.55 -16.21 22.88
C PHE A 149 10.10 -16.49 22.51
N ILE A 150 9.86 -17.60 21.82
CA ILE A 150 8.52 -18.02 21.41
C ILE A 150 8.21 -19.43 21.87
N ASP A 151 6.92 -19.73 22.05
CA ASP A 151 6.46 -21.10 22.30
C ASP A 151 6.79 -22.03 21.13
N GLN A 152 7.01 -23.31 21.42
CA GLN A 152 7.08 -24.32 20.37
C GLN A 152 5.74 -24.41 19.63
N PRO A 153 5.73 -24.49 18.28
CA PRO A 153 4.50 -24.54 17.49
C PRO A 153 3.66 -25.77 17.81
N GLN A 154 2.36 -25.59 17.89
CA GLN A 154 1.44 -26.70 18.06
C GLN A 154 1.60 -27.73 16.90
N GLY A 155 1.73 -29.00 17.24
CA GLY A 155 1.99 -30.09 16.31
C GLY A 155 3.47 -30.34 15.99
N PHE A 156 4.38 -29.45 16.43
CA PHE A 156 5.83 -29.53 16.17
C PHE A 156 6.66 -29.38 17.46
N VAL A 157 6.09 -29.77 18.58
CA VAL A 157 6.77 -29.77 19.87
C VAL A 157 7.78 -30.93 19.91
N THR A 158 9.01 -30.64 20.31
CA THR A 158 10.09 -31.62 20.40
C THR A 158 9.86 -32.55 21.60
N LYS A 159 9.73 -33.86 21.34
CA LYS A 159 9.49 -34.87 22.36
C LYS A 159 10.60 -34.89 23.42
N GLY A 160 10.21 -34.84 24.71
CA GLY A 160 11.13 -34.81 25.84
C GLY A 160 11.69 -33.41 26.16
N GLU A 161 11.35 -32.40 25.36
CA GLU A 161 11.81 -31.03 25.53
C GLU A 161 10.65 -30.00 25.50
N GLU A 162 9.46 -30.44 25.96
CA GLU A 162 8.22 -29.67 25.98
C GLU A 162 8.32 -28.39 26.84
N HIS A 163 9.26 -28.38 27.81
CA HIS A 163 9.55 -27.24 28.65
C HIS A 163 10.41 -26.17 28.02
N LYS A 164 11.06 -26.47 26.87
CA LYS A 164 11.92 -25.53 26.18
C LYS A 164 11.11 -24.61 25.25
N VAL A 165 11.76 -23.50 24.86
CA VAL A 165 11.24 -22.47 23.96
C VAL A 165 12.21 -22.28 22.79
N TYR A 166 11.75 -21.66 21.71
CA TYR A 166 12.64 -21.21 20.65
C TYR A 166 13.10 -19.77 20.91
N LYS A 167 14.44 -19.55 20.90
CA LYS A 167 15.04 -18.22 20.80
C LYS A 167 15.13 -17.86 19.33
N LEU A 168 14.58 -16.72 18.95
CA LEU A 168 14.63 -16.23 17.56
C LEU A 168 15.98 -15.55 17.28
N LYS A 169 16.61 -15.93 16.18
CA LYS A 169 17.77 -15.25 15.55
C LYS A 169 17.34 -14.31 14.46
N ARG A 170 16.25 -14.67 13.76
CA ARG A 170 15.65 -13.90 12.68
C ARG A 170 14.18 -13.65 12.95
N ALA A 171 13.63 -12.66 12.25
CA ALA A 171 12.25 -12.26 12.45
C ALA A 171 11.26 -13.35 12.01
N LEU A 172 10.15 -13.44 12.71
CA LEU A 172 9.02 -14.29 12.38
C LEU A 172 7.80 -13.42 12.09
N TYR A 173 6.92 -13.88 11.23
CA TYR A 173 5.64 -13.21 10.97
C TYR A 173 4.89 -12.92 12.28
N GLY A 174 4.26 -11.76 12.37
CA GLY A 174 3.49 -11.31 13.53
C GLY A 174 4.29 -10.60 14.61
N LEU A 175 5.64 -10.58 14.58
CA LEU A 175 6.43 -9.73 15.47
C LEU A 175 6.33 -8.26 15.02
N LYS A 176 6.19 -7.35 15.98
CA LYS A 176 6.14 -5.90 15.74
C LYS A 176 7.35 -5.36 14.96
N GLN A 177 8.55 -5.89 15.22
CA GLN A 177 9.80 -5.47 14.57
C GLN A 177 10.14 -6.24 13.29
N ALA A 178 9.36 -7.26 12.87
CA ALA A 178 9.68 -8.08 11.71
C ALA A 178 9.78 -7.27 10.40
N PRO A 179 8.87 -6.34 10.07
CA PRO A 179 8.97 -5.52 8.87
C PRO A 179 10.25 -4.68 8.85
N ARG A 180 10.64 -4.10 10.00
CA ARG A 180 11.86 -3.31 10.10
C ARG A 180 13.12 -4.15 9.94
N ALA A 181 13.18 -5.32 10.56
CA ALA A 181 14.32 -6.24 10.44
C ALA A 181 14.52 -6.66 8.98
N TRP A 182 13.44 -7.01 8.29
CA TRP A 182 13.48 -7.32 6.88
C TRP A 182 13.92 -6.13 6.01
N TYR A 183 13.30 -4.96 6.21
CA TYR A 183 13.67 -3.76 5.47
C TYR A 183 15.17 -3.43 5.63
N SER A 184 15.69 -3.48 6.85
CA SER A 184 17.12 -3.23 7.10
C SER A 184 18.02 -4.23 6.37
N ARG A 185 17.61 -5.50 6.27
CA ARG A 185 18.35 -6.56 5.57
C ARG A 185 18.41 -6.32 4.06
N ILE A 186 17.27 -6.02 3.44
CA ILE A 186 17.21 -5.81 1.98
C ILE A 186 17.80 -4.45 1.58
N GLU A 187 17.63 -3.41 2.39
CA GLU A 187 18.31 -2.11 2.20
C GLU A 187 19.83 -2.27 2.20
N GLY A 188 20.39 -2.96 3.21
CA GLY A 188 21.81 -3.25 3.29
C GLY A 188 22.34 -4.01 2.07
N TYR A 189 21.55 -4.96 1.57
CA TYR A 189 21.87 -5.67 0.34
C TYR A 189 21.90 -4.71 -0.87
N PHE A 190 20.90 -3.87 -1.08
CA PHE A 190 20.86 -2.94 -2.21
C PHE A 190 22.04 -1.95 -2.17
N ILE A 191 22.36 -1.40 -1.01
CA ILE A 191 23.52 -0.49 -0.86
C ILE A 191 24.83 -1.21 -1.21
N LYS A 192 25.01 -2.46 -0.74
CA LYS A 192 26.19 -3.30 -1.07
C LYS A 192 26.31 -3.59 -2.57
N GLU A 193 25.16 -3.80 -3.25
CA GLU A 193 25.09 -4.01 -4.70
C GLU A 193 25.25 -2.71 -5.52
N GLY A 194 25.47 -1.57 -4.87
CA GLY A 194 25.72 -0.26 -5.51
C GLY A 194 24.45 0.46 -5.96
N PHE A 195 23.30 0.15 -5.34
CA PHE A 195 22.12 0.99 -5.51
C PHE A 195 22.17 2.21 -4.58
N GLU A 196 21.65 3.31 -5.07
CA GLU A 196 21.41 4.51 -4.29
C GLU A 196 19.95 4.57 -3.83
N LYS A 197 19.73 4.71 -2.53
CA LYS A 197 18.39 4.90 -1.96
C LYS A 197 17.89 6.33 -2.23
N CYS A 198 16.61 6.46 -2.58
CA CYS A 198 15.97 7.77 -2.66
C CYS A 198 15.75 8.36 -1.27
N TYR A 199 16.22 9.58 -1.03
CA TYR A 199 16.13 10.23 0.28
C TYR A 199 14.72 10.67 0.67
N CYS A 200 13.82 10.83 -0.30
CA CYS A 200 12.43 11.25 -0.06
C CYS A 200 11.42 10.08 -0.19
N GLU A 201 11.87 8.90 -0.65
CA GLU A 201 11.09 7.66 -0.74
C GLU A 201 12.01 6.46 -0.50
N HIS A 202 12.06 6.01 0.71
CA HIS A 202 13.05 5.02 1.15
C HIS A 202 12.87 3.63 0.53
N THR A 203 11.74 3.36 -0.10
CA THR A 203 11.47 2.11 -0.81
C THR A 203 11.91 2.13 -2.27
N LEU A 204 12.43 3.27 -2.75
CA LEU A 204 12.88 3.46 -4.12
C LEU A 204 14.41 3.44 -4.17
N PHE A 205 14.96 2.53 -4.99
CA PHE A 205 16.39 2.30 -5.19
C PHE A 205 16.74 2.46 -6.66
N ILE A 206 17.84 3.12 -6.95
CA ILE A 206 18.29 3.39 -8.32
C ILE A 206 19.75 2.95 -8.44
N LYS A 207 20.08 2.27 -9.54
CA LYS A 207 21.45 1.96 -9.93
C LYS A 207 21.69 2.49 -11.33
N THR A 208 22.76 3.27 -11.48
CA THR A 208 23.21 3.80 -12.77
C THR A 208 24.57 3.21 -13.12
N GLU A 209 24.77 2.88 -14.39
CA GLU A 209 26.02 2.39 -14.95
C GLU A 209 26.42 3.29 -16.14
N GLY A 210 27.71 3.22 -16.53
CA GLY A 210 28.21 4.02 -17.65
C GLY A 210 27.35 3.89 -18.93
N GLY A 211 27.26 4.99 -19.69
CA GLY A 211 26.46 5.06 -20.93
C GLY A 211 24.98 5.41 -20.71
N GLY A 212 24.60 5.95 -19.54
CA GLY A 212 23.20 6.32 -19.25
C GLY A 212 22.30 5.12 -18.99
N ASN A 213 22.88 3.98 -18.59
CA ASN A 213 22.10 2.80 -18.19
C ASN A 213 21.54 3.00 -16.78
N ILE A 214 20.25 2.73 -16.61
CA ILE A 214 19.53 2.89 -15.34
C ILE A 214 18.70 1.66 -15.02
N LEU A 215 18.72 1.26 -13.76
CA LEU A 215 17.83 0.28 -13.16
C LEU A 215 17.14 0.90 -11.94
N ILE A 216 15.82 0.91 -11.96
CA ILE A 216 14.96 1.43 -10.92
C ILE A 216 14.27 0.26 -10.24
N VAL A 217 14.32 0.19 -8.93
CA VAL A 217 13.66 -0.83 -8.11
C VAL A 217 12.76 -0.15 -7.08
N SER A 218 11.51 -0.54 -6.99
CA SER A 218 10.59 -0.14 -5.92
C SER A 218 10.20 -1.36 -5.09
N LEU A 219 10.41 -1.27 -3.78
CA LEU A 219 10.17 -2.33 -2.80
C LEU A 219 8.84 -2.12 -2.10
N TYR A 220 7.99 -3.14 -2.08
CA TYR A 220 6.78 -3.18 -1.27
C TYR A 220 6.78 -4.46 -0.42
N VAL A 221 7.29 -4.39 0.79
CA VAL A 221 7.48 -5.53 1.73
C VAL A 221 8.27 -6.67 1.07
N ASP A 222 7.63 -7.72 0.58
CA ASP A 222 8.19 -8.89 -0.10
C ASP A 222 8.13 -8.78 -1.64
N ASP A 223 7.29 -7.93 -2.18
CA ASP A 223 7.15 -7.66 -3.60
C ASP A 223 8.12 -6.58 -4.08
N LEU A 224 8.78 -6.81 -5.21
CA LEU A 224 9.61 -5.83 -5.89
C LEU A 224 9.14 -5.64 -7.32
N ILE A 225 9.02 -4.38 -7.73
CA ILE A 225 8.92 -4.02 -9.14
C ILE A 225 10.22 -3.38 -9.59
N PHE A 226 10.64 -3.66 -10.82
CA PHE A 226 11.82 -3.02 -11.39
C PHE A 226 11.64 -2.73 -12.88
N THR A 227 12.33 -1.68 -13.33
CA THR A 227 12.31 -1.21 -14.71
C THR A 227 13.62 -0.49 -15.04
N GLY A 228 13.84 -0.20 -16.31
CA GLY A 228 15.04 0.51 -16.77
C GLY A 228 15.26 0.32 -18.27
N ASN A 229 16.46 0.64 -18.75
CA ASN A 229 16.80 0.64 -20.17
C ASN A 229 17.84 -0.42 -20.59
N ASN A 230 18.27 -1.30 -19.67
CA ASN A 230 19.37 -2.23 -19.97
C ASN A 230 19.06 -3.65 -19.51
N GLU A 231 18.83 -4.57 -20.46
CA GLU A 231 18.52 -5.98 -20.17
C GLU A 231 19.67 -6.72 -19.47
N GLY A 232 20.92 -6.33 -19.73
CA GLY A 232 22.08 -6.90 -19.05
C GLY A 232 22.10 -6.56 -17.55
N MET A 233 21.69 -5.34 -17.17
CA MET A 233 21.49 -4.98 -15.76
C MET A 233 20.37 -5.81 -15.13
N PHE A 234 19.27 -6.05 -15.85
CA PHE A 234 18.18 -6.89 -15.36
C PHE A 234 18.61 -8.33 -15.08
N ALA A 235 19.39 -8.92 -16.01
CA ALA A 235 19.87 -10.28 -15.85
C ALA A 235 20.78 -10.41 -14.61
N ARG A 236 21.77 -9.51 -14.46
CA ARG A 236 22.67 -9.46 -13.30
C ARG A 236 21.90 -9.23 -11.99
N PHE A 237 20.94 -8.31 -11.99
CA PHE A 237 20.11 -8.04 -10.83
C PHE A 237 19.31 -9.25 -10.39
N LYS A 238 18.61 -9.91 -11.31
CA LYS A 238 17.84 -11.11 -11.03
C LYS A 238 18.71 -12.25 -10.49
N GLU A 239 19.90 -12.45 -11.08
CA GLU A 239 20.84 -13.47 -10.66
C GLU A 239 21.37 -13.19 -9.24
N SER A 240 21.79 -11.95 -8.97
CA SER A 240 22.26 -11.54 -7.65
C SER A 240 21.19 -11.70 -6.58
N MET A 241 19.95 -11.26 -6.87
CA MET A 241 18.81 -11.41 -5.97
C MET A 241 18.50 -12.89 -5.67
N LYS A 242 18.48 -13.76 -6.69
CA LYS A 242 18.23 -15.20 -6.52
C LYS A 242 19.34 -15.92 -5.75
N LYS A 243 20.57 -15.40 -5.80
CA LYS A 243 21.69 -15.94 -5.02
C LYS A 243 21.59 -15.57 -3.54
N GLU A 244 21.06 -14.38 -3.23
CA GLU A 244 21.00 -13.83 -1.87
C GLU A 244 19.70 -14.21 -1.14
N PHE A 245 18.59 -14.30 -1.87
CA PHE A 245 17.26 -14.56 -1.32
C PHE A 245 16.54 -15.66 -2.10
N ALA A 246 15.67 -16.41 -1.43
CA ALA A 246 14.73 -17.29 -2.11
C ALA A 246 13.69 -16.46 -2.87
N MET A 247 13.75 -16.43 -4.20
CA MET A 247 12.96 -15.55 -5.05
C MET A 247 12.10 -16.29 -6.06
N SER A 248 10.94 -15.70 -6.38
CA SER A 248 10.15 -16.02 -7.57
C SER A 248 10.29 -14.90 -8.60
N ASP A 249 10.71 -15.24 -9.82
CA ASP A 249 10.69 -14.31 -10.96
C ASP A 249 9.32 -14.42 -11.64
N LEU A 250 8.50 -13.40 -11.50
CA LEU A 250 7.15 -13.34 -12.07
C LEU A 250 7.14 -12.77 -13.50
N GLY A 251 8.34 -12.40 -14.03
CA GLY A 251 8.48 -11.86 -15.38
C GLY A 251 7.92 -10.44 -15.52
N LYS A 252 7.31 -10.14 -16.68
CA LYS A 252 6.63 -8.85 -16.88
C LYS A 252 5.45 -8.75 -15.93
N MET A 253 5.38 -7.64 -15.19
CA MET A 253 4.31 -7.39 -14.22
C MET A 253 2.95 -7.39 -14.90
N LYS A 254 2.05 -8.25 -14.43
CA LYS A 254 0.65 -8.36 -14.87
C LYS A 254 -0.34 -8.04 -13.75
N TYR A 255 0.10 -8.25 -12.52
CA TYR A 255 -0.73 -8.06 -11.32
C TYR A 255 0.16 -7.65 -10.16
N PHE A 256 -0.18 -6.57 -9.48
CA PHE A 256 0.60 -6.05 -8.36
C PHE A 256 -0.33 -5.48 -7.29
N LEU A 257 -0.28 -6.01 -6.08
CA LEU A 257 -1.08 -5.55 -4.94
C LEU A 257 -2.55 -5.33 -5.29
N GLY A 258 -3.21 -6.33 -5.88
CA GLY A 258 -4.62 -6.23 -6.24
C GLY A 258 -4.95 -5.35 -7.46
N VAL A 259 -3.93 -4.85 -8.15
CA VAL A 259 -4.07 -4.05 -9.37
C VAL A 259 -3.60 -4.84 -10.59
N GLU A 260 -4.44 -4.93 -11.60
CA GLU A 260 -4.12 -5.49 -12.91
C GLU A 260 -3.32 -4.49 -13.72
N VAL A 261 -2.24 -4.96 -14.37
CA VAL A 261 -1.33 -4.12 -15.15
C VAL A 261 -1.20 -4.68 -16.56
N ILE A 262 -1.69 -3.93 -17.52
CA ILE A 262 -1.64 -4.26 -18.94
C ILE A 262 -0.54 -3.42 -19.58
N GLN A 263 0.48 -4.10 -20.13
CA GLN A 263 1.63 -3.46 -20.77
C GLN A 263 1.66 -3.86 -22.25
N ASP A 264 1.44 -2.89 -23.13
CA ASP A 264 1.41 -3.11 -24.57
C ASP A 264 2.23 -2.05 -25.34
N GLN A 265 2.11 -2.04 -26.66
CA GLN A 265 2.79 -1.09 -27.54
C GLN A 265 2.29 0.37 -27.39
N HIS A 266 1.15 0.59 -26.76
CA HIS A 266 0.53 1.91 -26.55
C HIS A 266 0.91 2.52 -25.21
N GLY A 267 1.36 1.70 -24.26
CA GLY A 267 1.78 2.12 -22.92
C GLY A 267 1.42 1.13 -21.81
N ILE A 268 1.05 1.67 -20.66
CA ILE A 268 0.68 0.89 -19.47
C ILE A 268 -0.71 1.32 -19.00
N PHE A 269 -1.61 0.38 -18.84
CA PHE A 269 -2.93 0.59 -18.25
C PHE A 269 -3.05 -0.19 -16.95
N ILE A 270 -3.49 0.49 -15.89
CA ILE A 270 -3.74 -0.11 -14.57
C ILE A 270 -5.22 -0.06 -14.22
N THR A 271 -5.75 -1.16 -13.73
CA THR A 271 -7.16 -1.32 -13.37
C THR A 271 -7.34 -2.28 -12.21
N GLN A 272 -8.50 -2.27 -11.58
CA GLN A 272 -8.90 -3.20 -10.53
C GLN A 272 -10.24 -3.89 -10.88
N LYS A 273 -10.40 -4.26 -12.16
CA LYS A 273 -11.64 -4.85 -12.67
C LYS A 273 -12.07 -6.09 -11.89
N LYS A 274 -11.14 -7.03 -11.66
CA LYS A 274 -11.41 -8.26 -10.90
C LYS A 274 -11.85 -7.92 -9.48
N TYR A 275 -11.10 -7.07 -8.79
CA TYR A 275 -11.42 -6.64 -7.44
C TYR A 275 -12.75 -5.88 -7.35
N ALA A 276 -13.09 -5.06 -8.36
CA ALA A 276 -14.39 -4.40 -8.44
C ALA A 276 -15.55 -5.40 -8.50
N HIS A 277 -15.40 -6.49 -9.26
CA HIS A 277 -16.41 -7.57 -9.29
C HIS A 277 -16.50 -8.29 -7.95
N GLU A 278 -15.38 -8.62 -7.31
CA GLU A 278 -15.35 -9.27 -5.99
C GLU A 278 -16.06 -8.44 -4.91
N ILE A 279 -15.86 -7.11 -4.91
CA ILE A 279 -16.58 -6.21 -4.00
C ILE A 279 -18.08 -6.20 -4.28
N LEU A 280 -18.48 -6.08 -5.55
CA LEU A 280 -19.89 -6.06 -5.94
C LEU A 280 -20.58 -7.36 -5.56
N GLU A 281 -19.93 -8.49 -5.71
CA GLU A 281 -20.42 -9.81 -5.28
C GLU A 281 -20.56 -9.89 -3.76
N ARG A 282 -19.49 -9.55 -3.03
CA ARG A 282 -19.44 -9.57 -1.55
C ARG A 282 -20.57 -8.78 -0.91
N PHE A 283 -20.90 -7.62 -1.46
CA PHE A 283 -21.95 -6.75 -0.91
C PHE A 283 -23.30 -6.92 -1.60
N GLY A 284 -23.48 -7.97 -2.43
CA GLY A 284 -24.76 -8.30 -3.09
C GLY A 284 -25.21 -7.25 -4.12
N MET A 285 -24.26 -6.53 -4.75
CA MET A 285 -24.55 -5.42 -5.66
C MET A 285 -24.40 -5.76 -7.15
N LEU A 286 -24.05 -6.98 -7.52
CA LEU A 286 -23.87 -7.41 -8.91
C LEU A 286 -25.14 -7.19 -9.76
N ASN A 287 -26.33 -7.37 -9.19
CA ASN A 287 -27.62 -7.21 -9.89
C ASN A 287 -28.27 -5.84 -9.67
N SER A 288 -27.55 -4.88 -9.03
CA SER A 288 -28.09 -3.55 -8.81
C SER A 288 -28.11 -2.71 -10.10
N ASN A 289 -29.02 -1.75 -10.20
CA ASN A 289 -29.03 -0.80 -11.32
C ASN A 289 -27.85 0.18 -11.18
N SER A 290 -27.07 0.36 -12.25
CA SER A 290 -25.97 1.35 -12.27
C SER A 290 -26.48 2.78 -12.19
N VAL A 291 -25.59 3.71 -11.78
CA VAL A 291 -25.83 5.14 -11.76
C VAL A 291 -24.65 5.89 -12.39
N ASN A 292 -24.88 7.11 -12.88
CA ASN A 292 -23.89 7.87 -13.64
C ASN A 292 -22.91 8.66 -12.78
N ASN A 293 -23.15 8.80 -11.47
CA ASN A 293 -22.26 9.51 -10.56
C ASN A 293 -22.19 8.82 -9.18
N PRO A 294 -21.03 8.84 -8.53
CA PRO A 294 -20.83 8.12 -7.27
C PRO A 294 -21.50 8.80 -6.08
N ILE A 295 -21.79 10.10 -6.19
CA ILE A 295 -22.51 10.87 -5.16
C ILE A 295 -23.53 11.78 -5.83
N VAL A 296 -24.65 12.07 -5.15
CA VAL A 296 -25.64 13.02 -5.67
C VAL A 296 -25.07 14.43 -5.57
N PRO A 297 -25.00 15.19 -6.67
CA PRO A 297 -24.53 16.56 -6.63
C PRO A 297 -25.32 17.40 -5.63
N GLY A 298 -24.62 18.18 -4.80
CA GLY A 298 -25.23 19.04 -3.78
C GLY A 298 -25.73 18.33 -2.52
N SER A 299 -25.68 16.98 -2.47
CA SER A 299 -26.04 16.27 -1.23
C SER A 299 -24.95 16.49 -0.17
N LYS A 300 -25.38 16.82 1.04
CA LYS A 300 -24.51 16.99 2.20
C LYS A 300 -24.84 15.91 3.22
N LEU A 301 -23.85 15.10 3.55
CA LEU A 301 -23.95 14.13 4.64
C LEU A 301 -23.62 14.80 5.96
N SER A 302 -24.24 14.33 7.04
CA SER A 302 -24.00 14.76 8.43
C SER A 302 -23.86 13.54 9.33
N ARG A 303 -23.47 13.74 10.58
CA ARG A 303 -23.41 12.66 11.59
C ARG A 303 -24.76 11.99 11.83
N ASP A 304 -25.87 12.65 11.48
CA ASP A 304 -27.24 12.10 11.56
C ASP A 304 -27.52 11.44 12.92
N GLU A 305 -27.37 12.23 14.00
CA GLU A 305 -27.41 11.72 15.38
C GLU A 305 -28.73 11.03 15.75
N GLY A 306 -29.83 11.39 15.09
CA GLY A 306 -31.16 10.76 15.24
C GLY A 306 -31.47 9.67 14.23
N GLY A 307 -30.56 9.37 13.31
CA GLY A 307 -30.76 8.38 12.24
C GLY A 307 -30.71 6.94 12.72
N THR A 308 -31.30 6.04 11.91
CA THR A 308 -31.26 4.61 12.17
C THR A 308 -29.84 4.07 12.03
N ALA A 309 -29.28 3.52 13.11
CA ALA A 309 -27.95 2.93 13.11
C ALA A 309 -27.90 1.67 12.23
N VAL A 310 -26.78 1.46 11.54
CA VAL A 310 -26.51 0.27 10.74
C VAL A 310 -25.36 -0.54 11.35
N ASN A 311 -25.15 -1.77 10.85
CA ASN A 311 -24.03 -2.59 11.30
C ASN A 311 -22.68 -1.91 10.96
N THR A 312 -21.99 -1.46 11.99
CA THR A 312 -20.72 -0.72 11.89
C THR A 312 -19.60 -1.54 11.24
N THR A 313 -19.52 -2.83 11.58
CA THR A 313 -18.50 -3.74 11.03
C THR A 313 -18.69 -3.89 9.52
N THR A 314 -19.90 -4.20 9.05
CA THR A 314 -20.19 -4.32 7.62
C THR A 314 -19.95 -3.01 6.88
N PHE A 315 -20.31 -1.87 7.49
CA PHE A 315 -20.06 -0.56 6.89
C PHE A 315 -18.55 -0.29 6.77
N ARG A 316 -17.76 -0.53 7.82
CA ARG A 316 -16.29 -0.38 7.79
C ARG A 316 -15.63 -1.28 6.75
N GLN A 317 -16.05 -2.53 6.64
CA GLN A 317 -15.59 -3.46 5.60
C GLN A 317 -15.89 -2.92 4.20
N MET A 318 -17.09 -2.38 3.98
CA MET A 318 -17.46 -1.78 2.70
C MET A 318 -16.60 -0.57 2.37
N ILE A 319 -16.39 0.34 3.33
CA ILE A 319 -15.56 1.53 3.13
C ILE A 319 -14.09 1.15 2.92
N GLY A 320 -13.52 0.22 3.70
CA GLY A 320 -12.17 -0.29 3.52
C GLY A 320 -11.96 -0.86 2.11
N SER A 321 -12.91 -1.69 1.64
CA SER A 321 -12.88 -2.23 0.27
C SER A 321 -12.94 -1.12 -0.80
N LEU A 322 -13.73 -0.08 -0.58
CA LEU A 322 -13.82 1.06 -1.51
C LEU A 322 -12.55 1.92 -1.49
N ILE A 323 -11.93 2.13 -0.32
CA ILE A 323 -10.66 2.86 -0.19
C ILE A 323 -9.57 2.20 -1.05
N PHE A 324 -9.49 0.87 -1.04
CA PHE A 324 -8.50 0.16 -1.85
C PHE A 324 -8.67 0.38 -3.37
N LEU A 325 -9.90 0.60 -3.86
CA LEU A 325 -10.15 0.96 -5.26
C LEU A 325 -9.56 2.32 -5.65
N THR A 326 -9.35 3.22 -4.70
CA THR A 326 -8.78 4.55 -4.99
C THR A 326 -7.34 4.48 -5.49
N ALA A 327 -6.67 3.33 -5.43
CA ALA A 327 -5.35 3.12 -6.02
C ALA A 327 -5.32 3.35 -7.54
N THR A 328 -6.42 3.05 -8.26
CA THR A 328 -6.56 3.23 -9.72
C THR A 328 -7.75 4.10 -10.13
N ARG A 329 -8.70 4.35 -9.21
CA ARG A 329 -9.98 5.02 -9.45
C ARG A 329 -10.03 6.38 -8.77
N LEU A 330 -9.37 7.37 -9.39
CA LEU A 330 -9.34 8.75 -8.90
C LEU A 330 -10.76 9.40 -8.85
N ASP A 331 -11.64 8.95 -9.74
CA ASP A 331 -13.04 9.40 -9.84
C ASP A 331 -13.89 9.07 -8.60
N LEU A 332 -13.50 8.06 -7.83
CA LEU A 332 -14.14 7.66 -6.59
C LEU A 332 -13.59 8.38 -5.35
N MET A 333 -12.41 9.00 -5.44
CA MET A 333 -11.64 9.49 -4.29
C MET A 333 -12.45 10.43 -3.40
N TYR A 334 -13.13 11.44 -3.96
CA TYR A 334 -13.91 12.40 -3.19
C TYR A 334 -15.08 11.73 -2.45
N SER A 335 -15.87 10.93 -3.16
CA SER A 335 -17.05 10.29 -2.58
C SER A 335 -16.71 9.31 -1.48
N ILE A 336 -15.63 8.53 -1.65
CA ILE A 336 -15.14 7.59 -0.63
C ILE A 336 -14.58 8.37 0.58
N CYS A 337 -13.77 9.40 0.36
CA CYS A 337 -13.27 10.26 1.44
C CYS A 337 -14.41 10.90 2.25
N LEU A 338 -15.49 11.30 1.58
CA LEU A 338 -16.65 11.89 2.26
C LEU A 338 -17.35 10.87 3.17
N ILE A 339 -17.67 9.68 2.67
CA ILE A 339 -18.39 8.66 3.47
C ILE A 339 -17.52 8.03 4.55
N SER A 340 -16.19 7.99 4.39
CA SER A 340 -15.26 7.46 5.40
C SER A 340 -15.28 8.22 6.72
N ARG A 341 -15.75 9.47 6.71
CA ARG A 341 -15.89 10.31 7.93
C ARG A 341 -16.89 9.74 8.94
N TYR A 342 -17.78 8.85 8.50
CA TYR A 342 -18.89 8.32 9.30
C TYR A 342 -18.69 6.85 9.73
N MET A 343 -17.47 6.30 9.63
CA MET A 343 -17.16 4.91 10.00
C MET A 343 -17.32 4.62 11.51
N GLU A 344 -17.27 5.64 12.36
CA GLU A 344 -17.41 5.46 13.81
C GLU A 344 -18.87 5.14 14.19
N ARG A 345 -19.83 5.88 13.62
CA ARG A 345 -21.26 5.75 13.92
C ARG A 345 -22.10 5.90 12.64
N PRO A 346 -22.09 4.88 11.75
CA PRO A 346 -22.81 4.94 10.49
C PRO A 346 -24.31 4.78 10.69
N THR A 347 -25.09 5.52 9.88
CA THR A 347 -26.55 5.41 9.82
C THR A 347 -27.00 4.99 8.42
N GLU A 348 -28.30 4.80 8.22
CA GLU A 348 -28.88 4.36 6.95
C GLU A 348 -28.54 5.30 5.78
N ILE A 349 -28.49 6.63 6.01
CA ILE A 349 -28.10 7.59 4.96
C ILE A 349 -26.67 7.37 4.47
N HIS A 350 -25.74 7.01 5.37
CA HIS A 350 -24.37 6.72 5.04
C HIS A 350 -24.24 5.40 4.26
N LEU A 351 -25.02 4.37 4.67
CA LEU A 351 -25.09 3.11 3.96
C LEU A 351 -25.65 3.27 2.54
N GLN A 352 -26.70 4.09 2.38
CA GLN A 352 -27.26 4.39 1.05
C GLN A 352 -26.28 5.13 0.17
N ALA A 353 -25.50 6.08 0.73
CA ALA A 353 -24.41 6.74 0.00
C ALA A 353 -23.31 5.76 -0.43
N ALA A 354 -22.91 4.83 0.44
CA ALA A 354 -21.94 3.78 0.11
C ALA A 354 -22.47 2.83 -0.97
N LYS A 355 -23.73 2.36 -0.87
CA LYS A 355 -24.40 1.56 -1.90
C LYS A 355 -24.49 2.30 -3.25
N ARG A 356 -24.63 3.63 -3.23
CA ARG A 356 -24.63 4.43 -4.46
C ARG A 356 -23.25 4.40 -5.14
N ILE A 357 -22.15 4.46 -4.38
CA ILE A 357 -20.80 4.31 -4.93
C ILE A 357 -20.63 2.93 -5.56
N LEU A 358 -21.13 1.86 -4.92
CA LEU A 358 -21.11 0.51 -5.50
C LEU A 358 -21.93 0.41 -6.79
N ARG A 359 -23.07 1.09 -6.87
CA ARG A 359 -23.88 1.16 -8.11
C ARG A 359 -23.15 1.92 -9.23
N TYR A 360 -22.42 2.98 -8.91
CA TYR A 360 -21.56 3.65 -9.86
C TYR A 360 -20.40 2.75 -10.30
N LEU A 361 -19.75 2.07 -9.38
CA LEU A 361 -18.70 1.10 -9.65
C LEU A 361 -19.17 0.01 -10.62
N LYS A 362 -20.38 -0.53 -10.41
CA LYS A 362 -20.98 -1.53 -11.33
C LYS A 362 -21.05 -1.05 -12.77
N GLY A 363 -21.42 0.20 -12.99
CA GLY A 363 -21.49 0.80 -14.34
C GLY A 363 -20.13 1.17 -14.93
N THR A 364 -19.05 1.08 -14.16
CA THR A 364 -17.72 1.60 -14.51
C THR A 364 -16.57 0.66 -14.15
N THR A 365 -16.80 -0.64 -14.09
CA THR A 365 -15.76 -1.64 -13.72
C THR A 365 -14.56 -1.64 -14.66
N GLU A 366 -14.72 -1.21 -15.92
CA GLU A 366 -13.68 -1.17 -16.94
C GLU A 366 -12.75 0.06 -16.80
N LEU A 367 -13.09 1.04 -15.93
CA LEU A 367 -12.27 2.24 -15.78
C LEU A 367 -11.00 1.93 -15.01
N GLY A 368 -9.95 2.69 -15.35
CA GLY A 368 -8.62 2.61 -14.75
C GLY A 368 -7.79 3.82 -15.15
N THR A 369 -6.49 3.76 -14.92
CA THR A 369 -5.55 4.84 -15.26
C THR A 369 -4.61 4.38 -16.38
N ALA A 370 -4.47 5.21 -17.44
CA ALA A 370 -3.66 4.91 -18.61
C ALA A 370 -2.45 5.85 -18.70
N TYR A 371 -1.27 5.27 -18.92
CA TYR A 371 -0.02 5.98 -19.20
C TYR A 371 0.43 5.65 -20.62
N LYS A 372 0.35 6.64 -21.53
CA LYS A 372 0.67 6.46 -22.96
C LYS A 372 2.16 6.66 -23.21
N LYS A 373 2.66 5.94 -24.22
CA LYS A 373 4.03 6.00 -24.70
C LYS A 373 4.36 7.36 -25.36
N GLY A 374 5.61 7.83 -25.22
CA GLY A 374 6.24 8.75 -26.17
C GLY A 374 6.00 10.24 -25.97
N LYS A 375 5.41 10.70 -24.85
CA LYS A 375 5.40 12.13 -24.51
C LYS A 375 6.32 12.41 -23.35
N GLU A 376 7.26 13.37 -23.50
CA GLU A 376 8.02 13.87 -22.35
C GLU A 376 7.07 14.31 -21.26
N GLY A 377 7.30 13.76 -20.05
CA GLY A 377 6.45 14.02 -18.91
C GLY A 377 6.74 15.36 -18.27
N THR A 378 5.83 16.30 -18.46
CA THR A 378 5.78 17.49 -17.61
C THR A 378 4.85 17.21 -16.43
N LEU A 379 5.32 17.52 -15.21
CA LEU A 379 4.52 17.43 -14.01
C LEU A 379 3.60 18.65 -13.91
N ILE A 380 2.28 18.41 -13.85
CA ILE A 380 1.26 19.45 -13.77
C ILE A 380 0.35 19.11 -12.59
N GLY A 381 0.09 20.10 -11.73
CA GLY A 381 -0.81 19.98 -10.57
C GLY A 381 -2.16 20.67 -10.79
N PHE A 382 -3.19 20.17 -10.16
CA PHE A 382 -4.51 20.78 -10.05
C PHE A 382 -4.90 20.76 -8.57
N ALA A 383 -5.41 21.87 -8.06
CA ALA A 383 -5.89 21.99 -6.69
C ALA A 383 -7.27 22.63 -6.69
N ASP A 384 -8.10 22.19 -5.76
CA ASP A 384 -9.46 22.68 -5.56
C ASP A 384 -9.86 22.56 -4.09
N SER A 385 -10.80 23.36 -3.62
CA SER A 385 -11.38 23.23 -2.29
C SER A 385 -12.81 23.70 -2.27
N ASP A 386 -13.69 22.91 -1.66
CA ASP A 386 -15.00 23.46 -1.26
C ASP A 386 -14.83 24.51 -0.15
N TYR A 387 -15.86 25.29 0.09
CA TYR A 387 -15.92 26.21 1.23
C TYR A 387 -16.94 25.75 2.25
N ALA A 388 -16.47 25.43 3.47
CA ALA A 388 -17.30 25.00 4.60
C ALA A 388 -18.28 23.86 4.23
N GLY A 389 -17.83 22.91 3.37
CA GLY A 389 -18.67 21.87 2.81
C GLY A 389 -19.18 20.85 3.82
N ASP A 390 -18.40 20.60 4.87
CA ASP A 390 -18.83 19.73 5.99
C ASP A 390 -19.83 20.50 6.88
N ILE A 391 -21.03 19.94 7.03
CA ILE A 391 -22.11 20.62 7.79
C ILE A 391 -21.99 20.47 9.29
N ASP A 392 -21.24 19.45 9.76
CA ASP A 392 -21.08 19.18 11.19
C ASP A 392 -20.05 20.11 11.84
N ASP A 393 -18.92 20.39 11.17
CA ASP A 393 -17.82 21.17 11.73
C ASP A 393 -17.35 22.33 10.85
N ARG A 394 -18.03 22.56 9.71
CA ARG A 394 -17.76 23.67 8.77
C ARG A 394 -16.35 23.69 8.19
N ARG A 395 -15.67 22.56 8.18
CA ARG A 395 -14.36 22.43 7.52
C ARG A 395 -14.53 22.18 6.03
N SER A 396 -13.60 22.73 5.28
CA SER A 396 -13.48 22.53 3.83
C SER A 396 -12.82 21.19 3.50
N THR A 397 -13.00 20.71 2.28
CA THR A 397 -12.32 19.54 1.73
C THR A 397 -11.41 19.99 0.60
N SER A 398 -10.11 19.75 0.72
CA SER A 398 -9.14 20.00 -0.33
C SER A 398 -9.01 18.79 -1.25
N GLY A 399 -8.97 19.03 -2.55
CA GLY A 399 -8.64 18.07 -3.59
C GLY A 399 -7.34 18.44 -4.29
N LEU A 400 -6.56 17.43 -4.69
CA LEU A 400 -5.43 17.62 -5.60
C LEU A 400 -5.31 16.46 -6.59
N ILE A 401 -4.77 16.78 -7.77
CA ILE A 401 -4.40 15.80 -8.79
C ILE A 401 -3.07 16.25 -9.40
N PHE A 402 -2.12 15.32 -9.56
CA PHE A 402 -0.93 15.53 -10.36
C PHE A 402 -0.95 14.63 -11.58
N MET A 403 -0.77 15.24 -12.75
CA MET A 403 -0.56 14.58 -14.02
C MET A 403 0.94 14.53 -14.32
N PHE A 404 1.43 13.41 -14.83
CA PHE A 404 2.76 13.27 -15.39
C PHE A 404 2.65 12.69 -16.80
N GLY A 405 2.98 13.50 -17.79
CA GLY A 405 2.71 13.17 -19.19
C GLY A 405 1.21 13.05 -19.48
N THR A 406 0.74 11.83 -19.71
CA THR A 406 -0.65 11.59 -20.15
C THR A 406 -1.58 11.08 -19.07
N GLY A 407 -1.06 10.68 -17.89
CA GLY A 407 -1.84 10.04 -16.85
C GLY A 407 -1.68 10.69 -15.48
N ALA A 408 -2.68 10.53 -14.62
CA ALA A 408 -2.61 10.93 -13.24
C ALA A 408 -1.66 10.01 -12.45
N VAL A 409 -0.74 10.58 -11.67
CA VAL A 409 0.23 9.83 -10.85
C VAL A 409 0.00 10.01 -9.36
N SER A 410 -0.64 11.10 -8.95
CA SER A 410 -0.96 11.37 -7.55
C SER A 410 -2.29 12.09 -7.46
N TRP A 411 -3.12 11.72 -6.49
CA TRP A 411 -4.41 12.38 -6.20
C TRP A 411 -4.80 12.17 -4.74
N SER A 412 -5.51 13.13 -4.21
CA SER A 412 -6.02 13.09 -2.84
C SER A 412 -7.28 13.91 -2.70
N SER A 413 -8.14 13.53 -1.79
CA SER A 413 -9.23 14.34 -1.29
C SER A 413 -9.19 14.27 0.24
N LYS A 414 -9.03 15.40 0.93
CA LYS A 414 -8.82 15.41 2.37
C LYS A 414 -9.54 16.59 3.02
N LYS A 415 -10.27 16.31 4.10
CA LYS A 415 -10.87 17.34 4.95
C LYS A 415 -9.75 18.17 5.60
N GLN A 416 -9.88 19.50 5.56
CA GLN A 416 -8.92 20.42 6.19
C GLN A 416 -8.95 20.27 7.72
N SER A 417 -7.80 20.47 8.36
CA SER A 417 -7.69 20.38 9.83
C SER A 417 -8.25 21.61 10.56
N VAL A 418 -8.43 22.72 9.84
CA VAL A 418 -8.92 24.01 10.36
C VAL A 418 -10.20 24.43 9.63
N VAL A 419 -10.97 25.33 10.26
CA VAL A 419 -12.10 26.00 9.62
C VAL A 419 -11.57 27.23 8.91
N SER A 420 -11.79 27.33 7.61
CA SER A 420 -11.40 28.47 6.79
C SER A 420 -12.41 29.60 6.92
N LEU A 421 -11.93 30.83 7.06
CA LEU A 421 -12.78 32.02 7.22
C LEU A 421 -13.34 32.56 5.89
N SER A 422 -12.77 32.14 4.77
CA SER A 422 -13.20 32.49 3.41
C SER A 422 -12.91 31.39 2.41
N SER A 423 -13.59 31.44 1.25
CA SER A 423 -13.27 30.56 0.13
C SER A 423 -11.82 30.72 -0.34
N THR A 424 -11.30 31.96 -0.35
CA THR A 424 -9.91 32.26 -0.68
C THR A 424 -8.92 31.55 0.23
N GLU A 425 -9.20 31.52 1.55
CA GLU A 425 -8.35 30.82 2.51
C GLU A 425 -8.40 29.30 2.31
N ALA A 426 -9.60 28.74 2.10
CA ALA A 426 -9.78 27.31 1.83
C ALA A 426 -8.99 26.87 0.59
N GLU A 427 -9.09 27.63 -0.49
CA GLU A 427 -8.33 27.41 -1.72
C GLU A 427 -6.82 27.58 -1.53
N PHE A 428 -6.39 28.57 -0.72
CA PHE A 428 -4.98 28.77 -0.43
C PHE A 428 -4.38 27.59 0.35
N ILE A 429 -5.12 27.02 1.31
CA ILE A 429 -4.72 25.80 2.03
C ILE A 429 -4.60 24.62 1.06
N ALA A 430 -5.55 24.47 0.13
CA ALA A 430 -5.48 23.41 -0.89
C ALA A 430 -4.26 23.59 -1.82
N ALA A 431 -4.00 24.83 -2.27
CA ALA A 431 -2.84 25.15 -3.10
C ALA A 431 -1.51 24.87 -2.37
N ALA A 432 -1.40 25.21 -1.08
CA ALA A 432 -0.23 24.93 -0.26
C ALA A 432 0.00 23.42 -0.09
N PHE A 433 -1.06 22.65 0.15
CA PHE A 433 -1.00 21.19 0.23
C PHE A 433 -0.56 20.57 -1.11
N CYS A 434 -1.12 21.05 -2.22
CA CYS A 434 -0.72 20.66 -3.57
C CYS A 434 0.75 21.00 -3.83
N ALA A 435 1.24 22.17 -3.44
CA ALA A 435 2.64 22.57 -3.61
C ALA A 435 3.60 21.63 -2.85
N CYS A 436 3.29 21.26 -1.62
CA CYS A 436 4.09 20.29 -0.85
C CYS A 436 4.19 18.94 -1.56
N GLN A 437 3.07 18.41 -2.09
CA GLN A 437 3.04 17.17 -2.85
C GLN A 437 3.84 17.32 -4.17
N GLY A 438 3.73 18.44 -4.86
CA GLY A 438 4.48 18.74 -6.07
C GLY A 438 6.00 18.76 -5.84
N ILE A 439 6.47 19.34 -4.74
CA ILE A 439 7.89 19.35 -4.36
C ILE A 439 8.38 17.91 -4.13
N TRP A 440 7.60 17.08 -3.44
CA TRP A 440 7.97 15.69 -3.19
C TRP A 440 8.03 14.89 -4.51
N LEU A 441 7.04 15.03 -5.40
CA LEU A 441 7.03 14.38 -6.71
C LEU A 441 8.22 14.82 -7.58
N ARG A 442 8.58 16.10 -7.56
CA ARG A 442 9.78 16.60 -8.28
C ARG A 442 11.06 15.94 -7.79
N ARG A 443 11.22 15.77 -6.48
CA ARG A 443 12.38 15.10 -5.89
C ARG A 443 12.47 13.63 -6.29
N ILE A 444 11.32 12.94 -6.38
CA ILE A 444 11.27 11.58 -6.93
C ILE A 444 11.69 11.57 -8.41
N LEU A 445 11.11 12.45 -9.23
CA LEU A 445 11.43 12.54 -10.66
C LEU A 445 12.90 12.89 -10.89
N GLU A 446 13.47 13.79 -10.10
CA GLU A 446 14.90 14.13 -10.14
C GLU A 446 15.76 12.89 -9.87
N LYS A 447 15.44 12.11 -8.83
CA LYS A 447 16.15 10.87 -8.50
C LYS A 447 16.00 9.81 -9.61
N LEU A 448 14.89 9.80 -10.33
CA LEU A 448 14.63 8.92 -11.48
C LEU A 448 15.26 9.42 -12.80
N GLU A 449 16.18 10.38 -12.74
CA GLU A 449 16.80 11.03 -13.91
C GLU A 449 15.78 11.63 -14.89
N CYS A 450 14.68 12.16 -14.34
CA CYS A 450 13.64 12.85 -15.08
C CYS A 450 13.48 14.29 -14.56
N ILE A 451 14.54 15.07 -14.72
CA ILE A 451 14.65 16.44 -14.17
C ILE A 451 13.60 17.34 -14.82
N GLN A 452 12.79 18.00 -14.00
CA GLN A 452 11.80 18.99 -14.43
C GLN A 452 12.47 20.37 -14.48
N ASN A 453 13.03 20.76 -15.62
CA ASN A 453 13.79 22.01 -15.81
C ASN A 453 12.94 23.28 -15.62
N LYS A 454 11.64 23.18 -15.81
CA LYS A 454 10.69 24.29 -15.61
C LYS A 454 9.96 24.13 -14.28
N SER A 455 9.44 25.23 -13.75
CA SER A 455 8.55 25.22 -12.59
C SER A 455 7.32 24.37 -12.86
N THR A 456 6.86 23.61 -11.86
CA THR A 456 5.62 22.86 -11.96
C THR A 456 4.44 23.83 -11.90
N ILE A 457 3.58 23.78 -12.91
CA ILE A 457 2.37 24.59 -12.96
C ILE A 457 1.32 23.92 -12.09
N ILE A 458 0.70 24.71 -11.19
CA ILE A 458 -0.46 24.27 -10.39
C ILE A 458 -1.64 25.14 -10.84
N TYR A 459 -2.69 24.48 -11.34
CA TYR A 459 -3.94 25.13 -11.74
C TYR A 459 -4.91 25.13 -10.56
N TYR A 460 -5.52 26.28 -10.29
CA TYR A 460 -6.65 26.49 -9.39
C TYR A 460 -7.47 27.68 -9.88
N ASP A 461 -8.77 27.70 -9.60
CA ASP A 461 -9.70 28.63 -10.27
C ASP A 461 -9.96 29.93 -9.49
N ASN A 462 -9.57 30.00 -8.21
CA ASN A 462 -9.80 31.17 -7.38
C ASN A 462 -8.80 32.31 -7.68
N SER A 463 -9.28 33.35 -8.35
CA SER A 463 -8.46 34.51 -8.74
C SER A 463 -7.84 35.28 -7.57
N SER A 464 -8.51 35.32 -6.41
CA SER A 464 -7.99 35.97 -5.19
C SER A 464 -6.84 35.18 -4.61
N THR A 465 -6.95 33.85 -4.57
CA THR A 465 -5.88 32.95 -4.13
C THR A 465 -4.65 33.08 -5.04
N ILE A 466 -4.85 33.20 -6.37
CA ILE A 466 -3.75 33.44 -7.32
C ILE A 466 -3.02 34.75 -6.99
N LYS A 467 -3.73 35.83 -6.70
CA LYS A 467 -3.12 37.12 -6.33
C LYS A 467 -2.35 37.02 -5.02
N VAL A 468 -2.93 36.41 -3.99
CA VAL A 468 -2.26 36.22 -2.68
C VAL A 468 -1.00 35.39 -2.81
N SER A 469 -1.01 34.29 -3.56
CA SER A 469 0.16 33.43 -3.79
C SER A 469 1.30 34.20 -4.47
N LYS A 470 0.97 35.03 -5.47
CA LYS A 470 1.96 35.88 -6.16
C LYS A 470 2.55 36.96 -5.23
N PHE A 471 1.73 37.56 -4.38
CA PHE A 471 2.16 38.61 -3.44
C PHE A 471 3.12 38.07 -2.37
N GLN A 472 2.86 36.91 -1.79
CA GLN A 472 3.75 36.27 -0.82
C GLN A 472 5.11 35.88 -1.43
N LEU A 473 5.17 35.47 -2.70
CA LEU A 473 6.42 35.20 -3.39
C LEU A 473 7.30 36.45 -3.53
N CYS A 474 6.70 37.64 -3.70
CA CYS A 474 7.45 38.89 -3.77
C CYS A 474 8.03 39.33 -2.40
N MET A 475 7.41 38.95 -1.28
CA MET A 475 7.84 39.33 0.08
C MET A 475 8.85 38.34 0.71
N GLY A 476 8.93 37.11 0.24
CA GLY A 476 9.67 36.01 0.90
C GLY A 476 10.94 35.53 0.23
N GLY A 477 11.42 36.12 -0.86
CA GLY A 477 12.70 35.74 -1.49
C GLY A 477 12.80 34.29 -2.00
N VAL A 478 11.71 33.55 -2.11
CA VAL A 478 11.66 32.18 -2.62
C VAL A 478 11.18 32.19 -4.07
N SER A 479 12.11 32.36 -4.98
CA SER A 479 11.89 32.15 -6.41
C SER A 479 11.89 30.65 -6.69
N THR A 480 10.77 29.97 -6.68
CA THR A 480 10.62 28.70 -7.41
C THR A 480 9.27 28.01 -7.20
N LEU A 481 8.17 28.67 -7.41
CA LEU A 481 6.86 28.01 -7.60
C LEU A 481 5.95 28.94 -8.42
N MET A 482 6.05 28.86 -9.72
CA MET A 482 4.99 29.27 -10.68
C MET A 482 4.86 28.19 -11.72
#